data_a8390885ba7f57b1adf062e0de10e844
#
_entry.id   a8390885ba7f57b1adf062e0de10e844
#
_cell.length_a   1.000
_cell.length_b   1.000
_cell.length_c   1.000
_cell.angle_alpha   90.00
_cell.angle_beta   90.00
_cell.angle_gamma   90.00
#
_symmetry.space_group_name_H-M   'P 1'
#
loop_
_entity.id
_entity.type
_entity.pdbx_description
1 polymer ?
#
loop_
_entity_poly.entity_id
_entity_poly.type
_entity_poly.pdbx_seq_one_letter_code
_entity_poly.pdbx_strand_id
1 'polypeptide(L)'
;MNKRLCLKMSLATLPVLALFSQPVLAEENIHFSSCKEAWANGYSDLHEGEPGYSAKLDRDHDGVACELKNAPKGAFKAKQSTAAQNNTSSATTSGWVKQDGAWYYFDGNGNPVKNAWQGSYYLKADGKMAQSEWIYDSSYQAWYYLKSDGSYAKNTWQGAYYLKSNGKMAQGEWVYDSSYQAWYYLKSDGSYARNAWQGNYYLKSDGKMAKNERVDGGRYYVDASGLWKP
;
A
#
# COMPACT_ATOMS: atom_id res chain seq x y z
N MET A 1 30.88 53.16 43.29
CA MET A 1 30.15 53.28 41.99
C MET A 1 29.53 51.95 41.67
N ASN A 2 28.25 51.74 42.05
CA ASN A 2 27.53 50.48 41.90
C ASN A 2 26.64 50.57 40.68
N LYS A 3 26.95 49.77 39.66
CA LYS A 3 26.08 49.57 38.50
C LYS A 3 25.14 48.38 38.78
N ARG A 4 23.88 48.67 38.99
CA ARG A 4 22.81 47.67 39.10
C ARG A 4 22.46 47.15 37.69
N LEU A 5 22.63 45.86 37.50
CA LEU A 5 22.22 45.15 36.28
C LEU A 5 20.74 44.76 36.40
N CYS A 6 19.87 45.40 35.61
CA CYS A 6 18.46 45.04 35.52
C CYS A 6 18.30 43.80 34.66
N LEU A 7 17.93 42.67 35.30
CA LEU A 7 17.54 41.43 34.61
C LEU A 7 16.11 41.59 34.08
N LYS A 8 15.94 41.69 32.75
CA LYS A 8 14.64 41.65 32.12
C LYS A 8 14.20 40.18 32.03
N MET A 9 13.23 39.78 32.83
CA MET A 9 12.51 38.53 32.64
C MET A 9 11.62 38.63 31.42
N SER A 10 11.97 37.89 30.36
CA SER A 10 11.14 37.65 29.20
C SER A 10 10.17 36.52 29.55
N LEU A 11 8.87 36.81 29.63
CA LEU A 11 7.83 35.80 29.72
C LEU A 11 7.75 35.05 28.37
N ALA A 12 8.23 33.84 28.33
CA ALA A 12 8.00 32.93 27.22
C ALA A 12 6.57 32.39 27.32
N THR A 13 5.69 32.87 26.45
CA THR A 13 4.37 32.28 26.23
C THR A 13 4.55 30.95 25.52
N LEU A 14 4.28 29.86 26.22
CA LEU A 14 4.19 28.53 25.61
C LEU A 14 2.96 28.48 24.70
N PRO A 15 3.08 27.98 23.45
CA PRO A 15 1.91 27.72 22.64
C PRO A 15 1.13 26.55 23.23
N VAL A 16 -0.13 26.77 23.53
CA VAL A 16 -1.10 25.73 23.86
C VAL A 16 -1.21 24.83 22.63
N LEU A 17 -0.66 23.62 22.70
CA LEU A 17 -0.96 22.57 21.73
C LEU A 17 -2.45 22.23 21.89
N ALA A 18 -3.28 22.73 20.98
CA ALA A 18 -4.60 22.20 20.79
C ALA A 18 -4.47 20.75 20.29
N LEU A 19 -4.71 19.80 21.18
CA LEU A 19 -4.93 18.41 20.82
C LEU A 19 -6.23 18.37 20.00
N PHE A 20 -6.11 18.43 18.70
CA PHE A 20 -7.18 18.00 17.82
C PHE A 20 -7.34 16.50 18.02
N SER A 21 -8.27 16.11 18.88
CA SER A 21 -8.80 14.76 18.88
C SER A 21 -9.47 14.56 17.51
N GLN A 22 -8.75 13.89 16.59
CA GLN A 22 -9.38 13.40 15.37
C GLN A 22 -10.51 12.46 15.79
N PRO A 23 -11.70 12.59 15.20
CA PRO A 23 -12.72 11.57 15.42
C PRO A 23 -12.12 10.27 14.90
N VAL A 24 -11.96 9.30 15.78
CA VAL A 24 -11.77 7.90 15.39
C VAL A 24 -13.06 7.56 14.64
N LEU A 25 -12.99 7.55 13.31
CA LEU A 25 -14.06 6.97 12.52
C LEU A 25 -14.15 5.53 13.00
N ALA A 26 -15.28 5.20 13.63
CA ALA A 26 -15.58 3.83 13.95
C ALA A 26 -15.44 3.03 12.65
N GLU A 27 -14.45 2.12 12.59
CA GLU A 27 -14.46 1.06 11.60
C GLU A 27 -15.85 0.45 11.68
N GLU A 28 -16.69 0.64 10.65
CA GLU A 28 -17.91 -0.12 10.55
C GLU A 28 -17.46 -1.58 10.57
N ASN A 29 -17.82 -2.28 11.62
CA ASN A 29 -17.55 -3.69 11.80
C ASN A 29 -18.45 -4.45 10.82
N ILE A 30 -18.10 -4.37 9.52
CA ILE A 30 -18.81 -5.10 8.49
C ILE A 30 -18.47 -6.57 8.70
N HIS A 31 -19.46 -7.35 9.03
CA HIS A 31 -19.33 -8.78 9.24
C HIS A 31 -20.43 -9.51 8.48
N PHE A 32 -20.01 -10.49 7.66
CA PHE A 32 -20.94 -11.35 6.96
C PHE A 32 -20.91 -12.77 7.54
N SER A 33 -22.09 -13.34 7.72
CA SER A 33 -22.22 -14.73 8.16
C SER A 33 -22.00 -15.73 7.02
N SER A 34 -22.11 -15.28 5.77
CA SER A 34 -21.94 -16.07 4.56
C SER A 34 -21.65 -15.21 3.33
N CYS A 35 -21.04 -15.80 2.30
CA CYS A 35 -20.87 -15.14 1.01
C CYS A 35 -22.19 -14.77 0.33
N LYS A 36 -23.25 -15.55 0.58
CA LYS A 36 -24.60 -15.22 0.09
C LYS A 36 -25.07 -13.87 0.66
N GLU A 37 -24.82 -13.64 1.93
CA GLU A 37 -25.13 -12.37 2.58
C GLU A 37 -24.25 -11.24 2.05
N ALA A 38 -22.94 -11.45 1.89
CA ALA A 38 -22.03 -10.50 1.29
C ALA A 38 -22.49 -10.08 -0.09
N TRP A 39 -22.76 -11.03 -0.99
CA TRP A 39 -23.26 -10.78 -2.34
C TRP A 39 -24.63 -10.08 -2.35
N ALA A 40 -25.54 -10.44 -1.46
CA ALA A 40 -26.83 -9.78 -1.35
C ALA A 40 -26.74 -8.31 -0.93
N ASN A 41 -25.64 -7.96 -0.24
CA ASN A 41 -25.32 -6.60 0.19
C ASN A 41 -24.35 -5.87 -0.75
N GLY A 42 -23.99 -6.48 -1.90
CA GLY A 42 -23.15 -5.87 -2.91
C GLY A 42 -21.64 -5.94 -2.61
N TYR A 43 -21.24 -6.90 -1.79
CA TYR A 43 -19.82 -7.15 -1.48
C TYR A 43 -19.38 -8.46 -2.13
N SER A 44 -18.26 -8.43 -2.85
CA SER A 44 -17.59 -9.60 -3.42
C SER A 44 -16.09 -9.39 -3.42
N ASP A 45 -15.34 -10.47 -3.65
CA ASP A 45 -13.88 -10.42 -3.78
C ASP A 45 -13.21 -9.68 -2.60
N LEU A 46 -13.63 -10.03 -1.39
CA LEU A 46 -13.13 -9.43 -0.14
C LEU A 46 -11.72 -9.98 0.15
N HIS A 47 -10.73 -9.08 0.19
CA HIS A 47 -9.35 -9.45 0.48
C HIS A 47 -9.04 -9.47 1.97
N GLU A 48 -8.05 -10.26 2.36
CA GLU A 48 -7.57 -10.33 3.74
C GLU A 48 -7.16 -8.92 4.25
N GLY A 49 -7.74 -8.54 5.41
CA GLY A 49 -7.56 -7.20 5.99
C GLY A 49 -8.60 -6.17 5.58
N GLU A 50 -9.53 -6.50 4.68
CA GLU A 50 -10.65 -5.60 4.34
C GLU A 50 -11.85 -5.80 5.28
N PRO A 51 -12.65 -4.74 5.52
CA PRO A 51 -13.90 -4.86 6.25
C PRO A 51 -14.83 -5.87 5.59
N GLY A 52 -15.29 -6.84 6.35
CA GLY A 52 -16.15 -7.93 5.86
C GLY A 52 -15.39 -9.20 5.46
N TYR A 53 -14.06 -9.16 5.31
CA TYR A 53 -13.28 -10.38 5.15
C TYR A 53 -13.28 -11.21 6.44
N SER A 54 -13.38 -12.50 6.27
CA SER A 54 -13.01 -13.46 7.32
C SER A 54 -12.50 -14.75 6.69
N ALA A 55 -11.50 -15.37 7.30
CA ALA A 55 -10.93 -16.64 6.85
C ALA A 55 -11.98 -17.77 6.75
N LYS A 56 -13.11 -17.66 7.46
CA LYS A 56 -14.24 -18.58 7.35
C LYS A 56 -14.97 -18.49 6.02
N LEU A 57 -14.94 -17.31 5.39
CA LEU A 57 -15.58 -17.05 4.10
C LEU A 57 -14.64 -17.27 2.91
N ASP A 58 -13.33 -17.31 3.16
CA ASP A 58 -12.26 -17.66 2.23
C ASP A 58 -12.04 -19.18 2.26
N ARG A 59 -12.73 -19.88 1.36
CA ARG A 59 -12.81 -21.35 1.41
C ARG A 59 -11.57 -22.07 0.89
N ASP A 60 -10.87 -21.47 -0.06
CA ASP A 60 -9.65 -22.02 -0.66
C ASP A 60 -8.36 -21.39 -0.11
N HIS A 61 -8.50 -20.45 0.85
CA HIS A 61 -7.41 -19.80 1.59
C HIS A 61 -6.40 -19.08 0.69
N ASP A 62 -6.89 -18.49 -0.41
CA ASP A 62 -6.06 -17.71 -1.32
C ASP A 62 -5.98 -16.21 -0.94
N GLY A 63 -6.62 -15.82 0.17
CA GLY A 63 -6.67 -14.44 0.68
C GLY A 63 -7.82 -13.64 0.11
N VAL A 64 -8.76 -14.25 -0.65
CA VAL A 64 -9.94 -13.60 -1.23
C VAL A 64 -11.19 -14.37 -0.84
N ALA A 65 -12.05 -13.73 -0.08
CA ALA A 65 -13.33 -14.33 0.34
C ALA A 65 -14.47 -13.88 -0.59
N CYS A 66 -15.47 -14.72 -0.75
CA CYS A 66 -16.71 -14.42 -1.44
C CYS A 66 -16.54 -13.95 -2.90
N GLU A 67 -15.65 -14.60 -3.63
CA GLU A 67 -15.34 -14.26 -5.02
C GLU A 67 -16.60 -14.26 -5.91
N LEU A 68 -16.73 -13.22 -6.72
CA LEU A 68 -17.88 -13.05 -7.60
C LEU A 68 -18.03 -14.20 -8.61
N LYS A 69 -16.89 -14.79 -9.05
CA LYS A 69 -16.89 -15.95 -9.96
C LYS A 69 -17.63 -17.16 -9.39
N ASN A 70 -17.72 -17.26 -8.05
CA ASN A 70 -18.35 -18.35 -7.33
C ASN A 70 -19.81 -18.03 -6.93
N ALA A 71 -20.27 -16.80 -7.20
CA ALA A 71 -21.64 -16.38 -6.87
C ALA A 71 -22.67 -17.07 -7.78
N PRO A 72 -23.73 -17.68 -7.23
CA PRO A 72 -24.84 -18.16 -8.04
C PRO A 72 -25.44 -17.04 -8.89
N LYS A 73 -25.89 -17.37 -10.11
CA LYS A 73 -26.47 -16.37 -11.03
C LYS A 73 -27.61 -15.59 -10.35
N GLY A 74 -27.44 -14.27 -10.24
CA GLY A 74 -28.41 -13.37 -9.59
C GLY A 74 -28.28 -13.26 -8.07
N ALA A 75 -27.31 -13.95 -7.42
CA ALA A 75 -27.06 -13.80 -5.98
C ALA A 75 -26.40 -12.47 -5.65
N PHE A 76 -25.53 -11.98 -6.53
CA PHE A 76 -24.91 -10.66 -6.39
C PHE A 76 -25.91 -9.57 -6.77
N LYS A 77 -26.28 -8.77 -5.79
CA LYS A 77 -27.08 -7.57 -6.00
C LYS A 77 -26.13 -6.39 -5.99
N ALA A 78 -25.61 -6.02 -7.16
CA ALA A 78 -24.91 -4.75 -7.27
C ALA A 78 -25.77 -3.66 -6.65
N LYS A 79 -25.23 -2.85 -5.72
CA LYS A 79 -25.93 -1.66 -5.24
C LYS A 79 -26.25 -0.85 -6.48
N GLN A 80 -27.54 -0.82 -6.89
CA GLN A 80 -27.95 -0.16 -8.11
C GLN A 80 -27.66 1.33 -7.98
N SER A 81 -26.73 1.82 -8.81
CA SER A 81 -26.69 3.23 -9.14
C SER A 81 -27.88 3.50 -10.06
N THR A 82 -28.99 3.96 -9.51
CA THR A 82 -30.10 4.52 -10.29
C THR A 82 -29.64 5.87 -10.84
N ALA A 83 -29.12 5.83 -12.07
CA ALA A 83 -29.09 7.02 -12.90
C ALA A 83 -30.50 7.26 -13.46
N ALA A 84 -31.00 8.46 -13.19
CA ALA A 84 -32.22 9.08 -13.72
C ALA A 84 -33.59 8.56 -13.23
N GLN A 85 -34.15 9.20 -12.19
CA GLN A 85 -35.38 10.02 -12.30
C GLN A 85 -35.60 10.80 -11.00
N ASN A 86 -35.94 12.10 -11.18
CA ASN A 86 -36.33 13.04 -10.13
C ASN A 86 -37.38 12.45 -9.18
N ASN A 87 -37.05 12.36 -7.88
CA ASN A 87 -37.87 12.87 -6.77
C ASN A 87 -37.23 12.52 -5.42
N THR A 88 -36.83 13.57 -4.69
CA THR A 88 -36.76 13.75 -3.22
C THR A 88 -36.66 12.49 -2.36
N SER A 89 -35.43 11.99 -2.21
CA SER A 89 -34.84 11.38 -1.01
C SER A 89 -33.39 11.09 -1.34
N SER A 90 -32.45 11.88 -0.83
CA SER A 90 -31.01 11.74 -1.06
C SER A 90 -30.49 10.45 -0.40
N ALA A 91 -30.59 9.33 -1.11
CA ALA A 91 -29.76 8.17 -0.80
C ALA A 91 -28.34 8.51 -1.26
N THR A 92 -27.48 8.86 -0.32
CA THR A 92 -26.08 9.18 -0.58
C THR A 92 -25.40 7.93 -1.14
N THR A 93 -24.89 8.02 -2.39
CA THR A 93 -24.10 6.94 -3.00
C THR A 93 -22.80 6.80 -2.18
N SER A 94 -22.58 5.66 -1.55
CA SER A 94 -21.33 5.38 -0.82
C SER A 94 -20.71 4.08 -1.34
N GLY A 95 -19.39 3.95 -1.20
CA GLY A 95 -18.64 2.79 -1.65
C GLY A 95 -18.10 2.92 -3.07
N TRP A 96 -17.68 1.80 -3.64
CA TRP A 96 -17.06 1.74 -4.96
C TRP A 96 -18.09 1.90 -6.09
N VAL A 97 -17.78 2.80 -7.03
CA VAL A 97 -18.63 3.10 -8.21
C VAL A 97 -17.76 3.15 -9.44
N LYS A 98 -18.16 2.44 -10.50
CA LYS A 98 -17.49 2.51 -11.81
C LYS A 98 -18.26 3.50 -12.71
N GLN A 99 -17.57 4.55 -13.16
CA GLN A 99 -18.11 5.56 -14.07
C GLN A 99 -17.12 5.82 -15.20
N ASP A 100 -17.57 5.87 -16.44
CA ASP A 100 -16.76 6.16 -17.63
C ASP A 100 -15.47 5.33 -17.72
N GLY A 101 -15.58 4.04 -17.33
CA GLY A 101 -14.47 3.09 -17.36
C GLY A 101 -13.49 3.20 -16.18
N ALA A 102 -13.64 4.17 -15.28
CA ALA A 102 -12.81 4.35 -14.10
C ALA A 102 -13.55 4.00 -12.80
N TRP A 103 -12.81 3.54 -11.80
CA TRP A 103 -13.35 3.31 -10.46
C TRP A 103 -13.15 4.53 -9.57
N TYR A 104 -14.18 4.84 -8.77
CA TYR A 104 -14.21 5.88 -7.74
C TYR A 104 -14.71 5.27 -6.43
N TYR A 105 -14.32 5.88 -5.33
CA TYR A 105 -14.87 5.54 -4.02
C TYR A 105 -15.53 6.76 -3.40
N PHE A 106 -16.76 6.59 -2.91
CA PHE A 106 -17.52 7.65 -2.24
C PHE A 106 -17.64 7.32 -0.75
N ASP A 107 -17.39 8.30 0.10
CA ASP A 107 -17.54 8.18 1.54
C ASP A 107 -19.01 8.01 1.98
N GLY A 108 -19.24 7.84 3.29
CA GLY A 108 -20.60 7.70 3.83
C GLY A 108 -21.52 8.92 3.61
N ASN A 109 -20.95 10.08 3.27
CA ASN A 109 -21.67 11.31 2.94
C ASN A 109 -21.87 11.48 1.43
N GLY A 110 -21.40 10.53 0.62
CA GLY A 110 -21.48 10.61 -0.84
C GLY A 110 -20.44 11.52 -1.48
N ASN A 111 -19.38 11.89 -0.77
CA ASN A 111 -18.28 12.67 -1.34
C ASN A 111 -17.23 11.74 -1.95
N PRO A 112 -16.69 12.07 -3.14
CA PRO A 112 -15.63 11.27 -3.74
C PRO A 112 -14.34 11.39 -2.90
N VAL A 113 -13.78 10.24 -2.52
CA VAL A 113 -12.48 10.16 -1.85
C VAL A 113 -11.38 10.48 -2.87
N LYS A 114 -10.39 11.28 -2.46
CA LYS A 114 -9.28 11.75 -3.31
C LYS A 114 -7.99 11.78 -2.52
N ASN A 115 -6.86 11.54 -3.21
CA ASN A 115 -5.51 11.54 -2.63
C ASN A 115 -5.43 10.68 -1.36
N ALA A 116 -6.08 9.52 -1.37
CA ALA A 116 -6.19 8.68 -0.18
C ALA A 116 -6.30 7.20 -0.52
N TRP A 117 -5.93 6.38 0.44
CA TRP A 117 -6.10 4.93 0.39
C TRP A 117 -7.50 4.52 0.83
N GLN A 118 -8.04 3.56 0.10
CA GLN A 118 -9.22 2.82 0.50
C GLN A 118 -8.87 1.33 0.46
N GLY A 119 -8.56 0.76 1.62
CA GLY A 119 -8.01 -0.59 1.71
C GLY A 119 -6.70 -0.69 0.92
N SER A 120 -6.65 -1.60 -0.04
CA SER A 120 -5.49 -1.83 -0.90
C SER A 120 -5.41 -0.92 -2.14
N TYR A 121 -6.33 0.01 -2.31
CA TYR A 121 -6.49 0.84 -3.49
C TYR A 121 -6.21 2.31 -3.19
N TYR A 122 -5.65 3.03 -4.15
CA TYR A 122 -5.39 4.46 -4.01
C TYR A 122 -6.26 5.29 -4.93
N LEU A 123 -6.96 6.29 -4.37
CA LEU A 123 -7.76 7.27 -5.13
C LEU A 123 -6.90 8.50 -5.40
N LYS A 124 -6.72 8.83 -6.67
CA LYS A 124 -5.92 9.98 -7.12
C LYS A 124 -6.61 11.32 -6.86
N ALA A 125 -5.94 12.42 -7.19
CA ALA A 125 -6.47 13.77 -7.02
C ALA A 125 -7.77 14.02 -7.83
N ASP A 126 -7.95 13.32 -8.95
CA ASP A 126 -9.17 13.37 -9.76
C ASP A 126 -10.27 12.41 -9.24
N GLY A 127 -10.00 11.68 -8.17
CA GLY A 127 -10.89 10.69 -7.55
C GLY A 127 -10.86 9.32 -8.22
N LYS A 128 -10.11 9.14 -9.31
CA LYS A 128 -10.01 7.83 -9.96
C LYS A 128 -9.08 6.92 -9.21
N MET A 129 -9.43 5.64 -9.13
CA MET A 129 -8.56 4.61 -8.62
C MET A 129 -7.32 4.47 -9.51
N ALA A 130 -6.14 4.46 -8.90
CA ALA A 130 -4.88 4.23 -9.60
C ALA A 130 -4.77 2.77 -10.06
N GLN A 131 -4.27 2.55 -11.29
CA GLN A 131 -4.09 1.22 -11.90
C GLN A 131 -2.86 1.22 -12.80
N SER A 132 -2.03 0.18 -12.72
CA SER A 132 -0.83 -0.01 -13.55
C SER A 132 0.13 1.19 -13.51
N GLU A 133 0.25 1.85 -12.37
CA GLU A 133 1.03 3.09 -12.21
C GLU A 133 1.73 3.18 -10.86
N TRP A 134 2.78 3.99 -10.81
CA TRP A 134 3.47 4.34 -9.59
C TRP A 134 2.82 5.56 -8.93
N ILE A 135 2.62 5.49 -7.61
CA ILE A 135 2.11 6.58 -6.78
C ILE A 135 3.12 6.90 -5.68
N TYR A 136 3.47 8.18 -5.56
CA TYR A 136 4.18 8.67 -4.39
C TYR A 136 3.18 9.18 -3.37
N ASP A 137 3.16 8.55 -2.21
CA ASP A 137 2.34 9.00 -1.09
C ASP A 137 3.18 9.86 -0.15
N SER A 138 2.87 11.15 -0.08
CA SER A 138 3.60 12.13 0.74
C SER A 138 3.40 11.91 2.24
N SER A 139 2.26 11.33 2.66
CA SER A 139 1.97 11.04 4.06
C SER A 139 2.85 9.89 4.59
N TYR A 140 3.09 8.90 3.75
CA TYR A 140 3.97 7.78 4.06
C TYR A 140 5.41 7.98 3.58
N GLN A 141 5.68 9.08 2.84
CA GLN A 141 6.98 9.38 2.21
C GLN A 141 7.54 8.17 1.44
N ALA A 142 6.69 7.51 0.63
CA ALA A 142 7.03 6.27 -0.02
C ALA A 142 6.36 6.12 -1.39
N TRP A 143 7.03 5.40 -2.28
CA TRP A 143 6.47 4.97 -3.55
C TRP A 143 5.75 3.64 -3.40
N TYR A 144 4.64 3.51 -4.09
CA TYR A 144 3.83 2.30 -4.24
C TYR A 144 3.56 2.03 -5.72
N TYR A 145 3.41 0.78 -6.09
CA TYR A 145 2.96 0.42 -7.43
C TYR A 145 1.57 -0.20 -7.36
N LEU A 146 0.61 0.37 -8.08
CA LEU A 146 -0.74 -0.16 -8.20
C LEU A 146 -0.80 -1.07 -9.41
N LYS A 147 -1.22 -2.32 -9.21
CA LYS A 147 -1.36 -3.33 -10.26
C LYS A 147 -2.52 -3.00 -11.21
N SER A 148 -2.72 -3.79 -12.24
CA SER A 148 -3.84 -3.61 -13.20
C SER A 148 -5.22 -3.78 -12.56
N ASP A 149 -5.32 -4.54 -11.47
CA ASP A 149 -6.54 -4.68 -10.66
C ASP A 149 -6.76 -3.50 -9.70
N GLY A 150 -5.81 -2.56 -9.61
CA GLY A 150 -5.82 -1.40 -8.74
C GLY A 150 -5.23 -1.64 -7.36
N SER A 151 -5.00 -2.88 -6.94
CA SER A 151 -4.40 -3.16 -5.64
C SER A 151 -2.89 -2.88 -5.64
N TYR A 152 -2.34 -2.43 -4.50
CA TYR A 152 -0.90 -2.20 -4.42
C TYR A 152 -0.12 -3.52 -4.47
N ALA A 153 1.03 -3.49 -5.14
CA ALA A 153 1.97 -4.61 -5.19
C ALA A 153 2.72 -4.75 -3.86
N LYS A 154 2.97 -5.99 -3.43
CA LYS A 154 3.74 -6.32 -2.23
C LYS A 154 4.56 -7.59 -2.42
N ASN A 155 5.71 -7.69 -1.73
CA ASN A 155 6.64 -8.81 -1.81
C ASN A 155 6.97 -9.22 -3.26
N THR A 156 7.17 -8.23 -4.14
CA THR A 156 7.37 -8.49 -5.57
C THR A 156 8.22 -7.42 -6.25
N TRP A 157 8.74 -7.78 -7.40
CA TRP A 157 9.47 -6.88 -8.28
C TRP A 157 8.55 -6.21 -9.28
N GLN A 158 8.78 -4.91 -9.48
CA GLN A 158 8.23 -4.15 -10.60
C GLN A 158 9.41 -3.55 -11.38
N GLY A 159 9.81 -4.24 -12.44
CA GLY A 159 11.03 -3.89 -13.17
C GLY A 159 12.28 -3.98 -12.28
N ALA A 160 12.98 -2.87 -12.10
CA ALA A 160 14.18 -2.80 -11.28
C ALA A 160 13.92 -2.49 -9.79
N TYR A 161 12.66 -2.38 -9.37
CA TYR A 161 12.25 -1.93 -8.04
C TYR A 161 11.55 -3.05 -7.27
N TYR A 162 11.77 -3.11 -5.98
CA TYR A 162 11.14 -4.11 -5.11
C TYR A 162 10.10 -3.47 -4.18
N LEU A 163 8.89 -4.04 -4.15
CA LEU A 163 7.82 -3.65 -3.24
C LEU A 163 7.85 -4.58 -2.03
N LYS A 164 8.03 -4.00 -0.84
CA LYS A 164 8.10 -4.74 0.44
C LYS A 164 6.73 -5.29 0.84
N SER A 165 6.66 -6.05 1.93
CA SER A 165 5.41 -6.63 2.45
C SER A 165 4.33 -5.59 2.77
N ASN A 166 4.73 -4.37 3.12
CA ASN A 166 3.83 -3.24 3.35
C ASN A 166 3.54 -2.40 2.10
N GLY A 167 3.93 -2.88 0.91
CA GLY A 167 3.76 -2.21 -0.37
C GLY A 167 4.73 -1.07 -0.66
N LYS A 168 5.52 -0.60 0.28
CA LYS A 168 6.49 0.47 0.05
C LYS A 168 7.65 -0.01 -0.82
N MET A 169 8.05 0.80 -1.78
CA MET A 169 9.27 0.55 -2.56
C MET A 169 10.49 0.57 -1.63
N ALA A 170 11.35 -0.42 -1.75
CA ALA A 170 12.61 -0.48 -1.01
C ALA A 170 13.61 0.53 -1.57
N GLN A 171 14.33 1.26 -0.69
CA GLN A 171 15.32 2.27 -1.06
C GLN A 171 16.45 2.30 -0.03
N GLY A 172 17.71 2.30 -0.48
CA GLY A 172 18.89 2.39 0.37
C GLY A 172 19.04 1.21 1.34
N GLU A 173 18.51 0.04 1.02
CA GLU A 173 18.41 -1.09 1.94
C GLU A 173 18.66 -2.44 1.27
N TRP A 174 19.01 -3.43 2.08
CA TRP A 174 19.09 -4.82 1.66
C TRP A 174 17.73 -5.50 1.77
N VAL A 175 17.39 -6.28 0.74
CA VAL A 175 16.16 -7.08 0.71
C VAL A 175 16.52 -8.53 0.40
N TYR A 176 15.98 -9.46 1.18
CA TYR A 176 16.02 -10.87 0.85
C TYR A 176 14.75 -11.26 0.10
N ASP A 177 14.92 -11.75 -1.12
CA ASP A 177 13.82 -12.30 -1.89
C ASP A 177 13.79 -13.82 -1.73
N SER A 178 12.74 -14.32 -1.09
CA SER A 178 12.56 -15.75 -0.83
C SER A 178 12.29 -16.57 -2.10
N SER A 179 11.69 -15.96 -3.13
CA SER A 179 11.42 -16.62 -4.41
C SER A 179 12.71 -16.90 -5.18
N TYR A 180 13.66 -15.97 -5.12
CA TYR A 180 14.99 -16.13 -5.72
C TYR A 180 16.04 -16.66 -4.75
N GLN A 181 15.70 -16.81 -3.46
CA GLN A 181 16.60 -17.21 -2.38
C GLN A 181 17.91 -16.40 -2.37
N ALA A 182 17.80 -15.09 -2.59
CA ALA A 182 18.94 -14.21 -2.77
C ALA A 182 18.74 -12.85 -2.12
N TRP A 183 19.87 -12.26 -1.69
CA TRP A 183 19.90 -10.88 -1.23
C TRP A 183 20.13 -9.93 -2.42
N TYR A 184 19.45 -8.79 -2.38
CA TYR A 184 19.59 -7.67 -3.29
C TYR A 184 19.81 -6.40 -2.49
N TYR A 185 20.52 -5.44 -3.07
CA TYR A 185 20.62 -4.11 -2.50
C TYR A 185 19.88 -3.11 -3.39
N LEU A 186 18.90 -2.42 -2.81
CA LEU A 186 18.16 -1.35 -3.48
C LEU A 186 18.87 -0.02 -3.18
N LYS A 187 19.29 0.69 -4.22
CA LYS A 187 19.96 1.98 -4.12
C LYS A 187 18.99 3.06 -3.60
N SER A 188 19.49 4.26 -3.33
CA SER A 188 18.66 5.40 -2.89
C SER A 188 17.58 5.79 -3.90
N ASP A 189 17.79 5.52 -5.19
CA ASP A 189 16.79 5.71 -6.24
C ASP A 189 15.75 4.57 -6.32
N GLY A 190 15.88 3.55 -5.48
CA GLY A 190 15.03 2.37 -5.43
C GLY A 190 15.40 1.25 -6.40
N SER A 191 16.27 1.49 -7.39
CA SER A 191 16.69 0.45 -8.31
C SER A 191 17.72 -0.50 -7.68
N TYR A 192 17.66 -1.79 -8.03
CA TYR A 192 18.65 -2.73 -7.50
C TYR A 192 20.05 -2.47 -8.03
N ALA A 193 21.06 -2.64 -7.17
CA ALA A 193 22.47 -2.56 -7.54
C ALA A 193 22.88 -3.82 -8.34
N ARG A 194 23.78 -3.64 -9.31
CA ARG A 194 24.37 -4.73 -10.11
C ARG A 194 25.79 -4.38 -10.53
N ASN A 195 26.62 -5.42 -10.69
CA ASN A 195 28.04 -5.30 -11.04
C ASN A 195 28.74 -4.27 -10.12
N ALA A 196 28.44 -4.29 -8.83
CA ALA A 196 28.88 -3.25 -7.89
C ALA A 196 29.10 -3.80 -6.50
N TRP A 197 29.99 -3.13 -5.79
CA TRP A 197 30.22 -3.35 -4.36
C TRP A 197 29.26 -2.50 -3.52
N GLN A 198 28.67 -3.12 -2.51
CA GLN A 198 27.96 -2.45 -1.42
C GLN A 198 28.62 -2.83 -0.08
N GLY A 199 29.47 -1.96 0.42
CA GLY A 199 30.37 -2.31 1.50
C GLY A 199 31.29 -3.47 1.08
N ASN A 200 31.29 -4.54 1.86
CA ASN A 200 32.10 -5.75 1.59
C ASN A 200 31.35 -6.84 0.82
N TYR A 201 30.19 -6.53 0.20
CA TYR A 201 29.37 -7.46 -0.55
C TYR A 201 29.30 -7.05 -2.01
N TYR A 202 29.37 -8.01 -2.92
CA TYR A 202 29.30 -7.76 -4.36
C TYR A 202 27.94 -8.17 -4.93
N LEU A 203 27.32 -7.26 -5.69
CA LEU A 203 26.10 -7.53 -6.45
C LEU A 203 26.46 -7.89 -7.87
N LYS A 204 26.02 -9.07 -8.32
CA LYS A 204 26.29 -9.62 -9.67
C LYS A 204 25.49 -8.86 -10.75
N SER A 205 25.67 -9.25 -12.00
CA SER A 205 24.94 -8.64 -13.13
C SER A 205 23.42 -8.82 -13.06
N ASP A 206 22.95 -9.89 -12.41
CA ASP A 206 21.53 -10.17 -12.14
C ASP A 206 21.01 -9.49 -10.85
N GLY A 207 21.87 -8.74 -10.16
CA GLY A 207 21.57 -8.05 -8.89
C GLY A 207 21.69 -8.91 -7.64
N LYS A 208 21.87 -10.22 -7.77
CA LYS A 208 22.02 -11.09 -6.59
C LYS A 208 23.37 -10.87 -5.92
N MET A 209 23.36 -10.88 -4.58
CA MET A 209 24.58 -10.89 -3.80
C MET A 209 25.37 -12.17 -4.10
N ALA A 210 26.63 -12.02 -4.48
CA ALA A 210 27.56 -13.11 -4.74
C ALA A 210 27.88 -13.87 -3.45
N LYS A 211 28.06 -15.18 -3.55
CA LYS A 211 28.46 -16.08 -2.45
C LYS A 211 29.39 -17.18 -2.95
N ASN A 212 30.41 -17.47 -2.18
CA ASN A 212 31.32 -18.60 -2.44
C ASN A 212 31.95 -18.56 -3.85
N GLU A 213 32.23 -17.38 -4.36
CA GLU A 213 32.72 -17.22 -5.73
C GLU A 213 33.73 -16.07 -5.87
N ARG A 214 34.47 -16.06 -6.99
CA ARG A 214 35.29 -14.93 -7.39
C ARG A 214 34.46 -13.93 -8.18
N VAL A 215 34.64 -12.64 -7.88
CA VAL A 215 33.87 -11.53 -8.42
C VAL A 215 34.78 -10.45 -9.00
N ASP A 216 34.19 -9.44 -9.65
CA ASP A 216 34.87 -8.29 -10.23
C ASP A 216 36.05 -8.71 -11.14
N GLY A 217 35.73 -9.53 -12.14
CA GLY A 217 36.75 -10.05 -13.07
C GLY A 217 37.72 -11.06 -12.44
N GLY A 218 37.32 -11.73 -11.36
CA GLY A 218 38.12 -12.74 -10.67
C GLY A 218 39.11 -12.20 -9.64
N ARG A 219 39.12 -10.88 -9.43
CA ARG A 219 40.09 -10.21 -8.54
C ARG A 219 39.86 -10.51 -7.06
N TYR A 220 38.60 -10.66 -6.68
CA TYR A 220 38.20 -10.79 -5.26
C TYR A 220 37.42 -12.08 -5.03
N TYR A 221 37.54 -12.63 -3.84
CA TYR A 221 36.75 -13.79 -3.42
C TYR A 221 35.78 -13.38 -2.32
N VAL A 222 34.53 -13.79 -2.43
CA VAL A 222 33.51 -13.66 -1.39
C VAL A 222 33.17 -15.03 -0.83
N ASP A 223 33.03 -15.12 0.49
CA ASP A 223 32.77 -16.38 1.18
C ASP A 223 31.28 -16.82 1.09
N ALA A 224 30.91 -17.89 1.81
CA ALA A 224 29.56 -18.42 1.84
C ALA A 224 28.52 -17.43 2.40
N SER A 225 28.95 -16.46 3.22
CA SER A 225 28.09 -15.38 3.72
C SER A 225 27.97 -14.22 2.71
N GLY A 226 28.79 -14.23 1.66
CA GLY A 226 28.91 -13.15 0.69
C GLY A 226 29.95 -12.11 1.06
N LEU A 227 30.63 -12.27 2.22
CA LEU A 227 31.60 -11.30 2.69
C LEU A 227 32.92 -11.44 1.91
N TRP A 228 33.43 -10.31 1.44
CA TRP A 228 34.78 -10.27 0.85
C TRP A 228 35.83 -10.68 1.86
N LYS A 229 36.79 -11.50 1.42
CA LYS A 229 37.98 -11.92 2.15
C LYS A 229 39.20 -11.39 1.41
N PRO A 230 40.06 -10.62 2.07
CA PRO A 230 41.33 -10.13 1.52
C PRO A 230 42.30 -11.27 1.17
#